data_2c39ffa6c6d4838e15bfa49efec6092c
#
_entry.id   2c39ffa6c6d4838e15bfa49efec6092c
#
_cell.length_a   1.000
_cell.length_b   1.000
_cell.length_c   1.000
_cell.angle_alpha   90.00
_cell.angle_beta   90.00
_cell.angle_gamma   90.00
#
_symmetry.space_group_name_H-M   'P 1'
#
loop_
_entity.id
_entity.type
_entity.pdbx_description
1 polymer ?
#
loop_
_entity_poly.entity_id
_entity_poly.type
_entity_poly.pdbx_seq_one_letter_code
_entity_poly.pdbx_strand_id
1 'polypeptide(L)'
;MNAYRSIISIIIFILFSHSAISQERPASFADLTEKLMPAVVNISTSTTVVKNVNPFPFEFPPGSPFEDMFKEFGTPQKRKSSALGSGFIIDKKGIVITNNHVIQGAEDIFIRTNGDKEYKAKILGTDPLSDVAVLQIITDDRFETVKFGNSDTARIGDWVIAIGNPFGLGGTVTAGIVSARNRNIGMARYEDFIQTDASINSGNSGGPLFNMKGEVVGINTAILGQSGSIGIGFAIPSNSAKLVIDQLLEFGETKRGWLGVRIQTVTKEIAEVEKLKKARGALV
;
A
#
# COMPACT_ATOMS: atom_id res chain seq x y z
N MET A 1 -39.49 44.46 -34.37
CA MET A 1 -39.29 43.00 -34.46
C MET A 1 -37.83 42.57 -34.23
N ASN A 2 -36.86 43.34 -34.67
CA ASN A 2 -35.42 42.95 -34.49
C ASN A 2 -34.87 43.13 -33.07
N ALA A 3 -35.31 44.11 -32.29
CA ALA A 3 -34.88 44.31 -30.90
C ALA A 3 -35.30 43.17 -29.94
N TYR A 4 -36.50 42.62 -30.10
CA TYR A 4 -36.95 41.47 -29.29
C TYR A 4 -36.15 40.19 -29.58
N ARG A 5 -35.78 39.97 -30.84
CA ARG A 5 -34.94 38.82 -31.21
C ARG A 5 -33.53 38.92 -30.62
N SER A 6 -32.93 40.10 -30.59
CA SER A 6 -31.63 40.34 -29.98
C SER A 6 -31.66 40.14 -28.45
N ILE A 7 -32.71 40.58 -27.76
CA ILE A 7 -32.89 40.43 -26.32
C ILE A 7 -33.04 38.93 -25.95
N ILE A 8 -33.85 38.19 -26.70
CA ILE A 8 -34.05 36.76 -26.50
C ILE A 8 -32.73 35.97 -26.73
N SER A 9 -31.95 36.34 -27.75
CA SER A 9 -30.63 35.73 -28.02
C SER A 9 -29.63 35.99 -26.88
N ILE A 10 -29.63 37.20 -26.30
CA ILE A 10 -28.75 37.53 -25.14
C ILE A 10 -29.19 36.77 -23.88
N ILE A 11 -30.50 36.66 -23.64
CA ILE A 11 -31.01 35.86 -22.46
C ILE A 11 -30.71 34.39 -22.63
N ILE A 12 -30.79 33.81 -23.81
CA ILE A 12 -30.44 32.41 -24.08
C ILE A 12 -28.92 32.22 -23.90
N PHE A 13 -28.06 33.15 -24.28
CA PHE A 13 -26.62 33.08 -24.09
C PHE A 13 -26.22 33.17 -22.61
N ILE A 14 -26.93 33.96 -21.81
CA ILE A 14 -26.72 34.05 -20.34
C ILE A 14 -27.18 32.77 -19.63
N LEU A 15 -28.27 32.14 -20.08
CA LEU A 15 -28.76 30.89 -19.53
C LEU A 15 -27.86 29.68 -19.85
N PHE A 16 -27.06 29.77 -20.94
CA PHE A 16 -26.06 28.75 -21.29
C PHE A 16 -24.65 29.04 -20.73
N SER A 17 -24.48 30.08 -19.93
CA SER A 17 -23.31 30.21 -19.07
C SER A 17 -23.42 29.15 -17.97
N HIS A 18 -23.33 27.88 -18.35
CA HIS A 18 -23.05 26.80 -17.42
C HIS A 18 -21.74 27.19 -16.77
N SER A 19 -21.82 27.55 -15.50
CA SER A 19 -20.64 27.61 -14.65
C SER A 19 -19.89 26.32 -14.91
N ALA A 20 -18.77 26.38 -15.62
CA ALA A 20 -17.82 25.32 -15.58
C ALA A 20 -17.54 25.14 -14.09
N ILE A 21 -18.10 24.09 -13.47
CA ILE A 21 -17.77 23.69 -12.12
C ILE A 21 -16.32 23.26 -12.26
N SER A 22 -15.43 24.25 -12.20
CA SER A 22 -14.05 24.00 -11.91
C SER A 22 -14.08 23.22 -10.61
N GLN A 23 -13.62 22.01 -10.64
CA GLN A 23 -13.41 21.24 -9.45
C GLN A 23 -12.35 22.02 -8.67
N GLU A 24 -12.81 22.90 -7.77
CA GLU A 24 -11.91 23.76 -7.02
C GLU A 24 -10.92 22.89 -6.28
N ARG A 25 -9.66 23.30 -6.32
CA ARG A 25 -8.62 22.73 -5.48
C ARG A 25 -9.14 22.71 -4.04
N PRO A 26 -9.07 21.59 -3.31
CA PRO A 26 -9.50 21.55 -1.92
C PRO A 26 -8.81 22.64 -1.12
N ALA A 27 -9.57 23.49 -0.44
CA ALA A 27 -9.02 24.56 0.40
C ALA A 27 -8.20 23.97 1.55
N SER A 28 -8.61 22.82 2.07
CA SER A 28 -7.93 22.08 3.13
C SER A 28 -8.30 20.59 3.05
N PHE A 29 -7.43 19.74 3.58
CA PHE A 29 -7.69 18.31 3.79
C PHE A 29 -8.01 18.02 5.27
N ALA A 30 -8.05 19.03 6.14
CA ALA A 30 -8.13 18.87 7.60
C ALA A 30 -9.35 18.06 8.03
N ASP A 31 -10.55 18.47 7.63
CA ASP A 31 -11.81 17.80 8.02
C ASP A 31 -11.85 16.33 7.57
N LEU A 32 -11.35 16.08 6.35
CA LEU A 32 -11.28 14.73 5.82
C LEU A 32 -10.28 13.86 6.60
N THR A 33 -9.13 14.43 6.92
CA THR A 33 -8.08 13.78 7.70
C THR A 33 -8.55 13.45 9.11
N GLU A 34 -9.18 14.40 9.81
CA GLU A 34 -9.72 14.21 11.16
C GLU A 34 -10.70 13.04 11.22
N LYS A 35 -11.56 12.92 10.21
CA LYS A 35 -12.52 11.82 10.08
C LYS A 35 -11.88 10.48 9.81
N LEU A 36 -10.80 10.41 9.04
CA LEU A 36 -10.19 9.17 8.56
C LEU A 36 -9.09 8.64 9.48
N MET A 37 -8.38 9.55 10.16
CA MET A 37 -7.24 9.22 11.01
C MET A 37 -7.54 8.15 12.09
N PRO A 38 -8.71 8.13 12.76
CA PRO A 38 -9.01 7.12 13.77
C PRO A 38 -9.02 5.67 13.27
N ALA A 39 -9.22 5.45 11.97
CA ALA A 39 -9.17 4.13 11.37
C ALA A 39 -7.78 3.73 10.87
N VAL A 40 -6.79 4.63 10.90
CA VAL A 40 -5.41 4.34 10.50
C VAL A 40 -4.58 4.00 11.73
N VAL A 41 -3.86 2.89 11.65
CA VAL A 41 -3.13 2.32 12.78
C VAL A 41 -1.64 2.20 12.48
N ASN A 42 -0.85 2.24 13.55
CA ASN A 42 0.54 1.81 13.52
C ASN A 42 0.61 0.30 13.72
N ILE A 43 1.49 -0.35 12.99
CA ILE A 43 1.82 -1.76 13.16
C ILE A 43 3.28 -1.87 13.57
N SER A 44 3.52 -2.49 14.71
CA SER A 44 4.85 -2.84 15.19
C SER A 44 4.98 -4.35 15.29
N THR A 45 6.13 -4.85 14.84
CA THR A 45 6.43 -6.29 14.89
C THR A 45 7.66 -6.52 15.73
N SER A 46 7.74 -7.66 16.39
CA SER A 46 8.96 -8.11 17.03
C SER A 46 9.43 -9.42 16.40
N THR A 47 10.72 -9.49 16.12
CA THR A 47 11.40 -10.67 15.58
C THR A 47 12.69 -10.89 16.35
N THR A 48 12.95 -12.12 16.78
CA THR A 48 14.21 -12.48 17.43
C THR A 48 15.25 -12.82 16.37
N VAL A 49 16.18 -11.93 16.12
CA VAL A 49 17.33 -12.18 15.22
C VAL A 49 18.47 -12.78 16.02
N VAL A 50 18.81 -14.04 15.74
CA VAL A 50 20.00 -14.69 16.28
C VAL A 50 21.16 -14.32 15.34
N LYS A 51 22.01 -13.38 15.74
CA LYS A 51 23.30 -13.14 15.06
C LYS A 51 24.34 -14.05 15.68
N ASN A 52 24.85 -15.00 14.90
CA ASN A 52 26.13 -15.63 15.22
C ASN A 52 27.20 -14.56 14.99
N VAL A 53 27.61 -13.92 16.06
CA VAL A 53 28.76 -13.04 16.03
C VAL A 53 30.00 -13.93 16.19
N ASN A 54 30.53 -14.42 15.08
CA ASN A 54 31.90 -14.91 15.09
C ASN A 54 32.81 -13.65 14.92
N PRO A 55 33.47 -13.16 16.00
CA PRO A 55 34.25 -11.93 15.91
C PRO A 55 35.54 -12.14 15.12
N PHE A 56 35.83 -13.35 14.68
CA PHE A 56 37.07 -13.70 13.98
C PHE A 56 36.78 -14.21 12.57
N PRO A 57 37.53 -13.77 11.56
CA PRO A 57 37.38 -14.20 10.18
C PRO A 57 37.96 -15.60 9.90
N PHE A 58 38.37 -16.35 10.93
CA PHE A 58 38.97 -17.69 10.83
C PHE A 58 38.47 -18.60 11.96
N GLU A 59 38.39 -19.89 11.68
CA GLU A 59 38.08 -20.93 12.63
C GLU A 59 39.41 -21.48 13.26
N PHE A 60 39.39 -21.68 14.56
CA PHE A 60 40.52 -22.29 15.23
C PHE A 60 40.50 -23.82 15.03
N PRO A 61 41.68 -24.47 14.87
CA PRO A 61 41.74 -25.92 14.78
C PRO A 61 41.11 -26.59 16.03
N PRO A 62 40.35 -27.69 15.84
CA PRO A 62 39.79 -28.44 16.98
C PRO A 62 40.86 -28.86 17.98
N GLY A 63 40.62 -28.61 19.27
CA GLY A 63 41.57 -28.91 20.35
C GLY A 63 42.60 -27.82 20.65
N SER A 64 42.50 -26.64 20.06
CA SER A 64 43.31 -25.48 20.41
C SER A 64 42.99 -25.02 21.85
N PRO A 65 44.03 -24.63 22.66
CA PRO A 65 43.80 -24.06 24.00
C PRO A 65 42.95 -22.78 24.01
N PHE A 66 42.77 -22.18 22.85
CA PHE A 66 41.98 -20.96 22.66
C PHE A 66 40.53 -21.26 22.28
N GLU A 67 40.21 -22.49 21.87
CA GLU A 67 38.87 -22.88 21.43
C GLU A 67 37.81 -22.59 22.50
N ASP A 68 38.07 -22.97 23.74
CA ASP A 68 37.12 -22.80 24.85
C ASP A 68 36.99 -21.35 25.30
N MET A 69 38.09 -20.59 25.27
CA MET A 69 38.08 -19.17 25.59
C MET A 69 37.28 -18.38 24.54
N PHE A 70 37.34 -18.78 23.27
CA PHE A 70 36.62 -18.09 22.20
C PHE A 70 35.19 -18.60 21.96
N LYS A 71 34.84 -19.81 22.41
CA LYS A 71 33.43 -20.28 22.48
C LYS A 71 32.58 -19.38 23.36
N GLU A 72 33.17 -18.84 24.44
CA GLU A 72 32.47 -17.88 25.32
C GLU A 72 32.16 -16.54 24.64
N PHE A 73 32.99 -16.08 23.69
CA PHE A 73 32.80 -14.86 22.93
C PHE A 73 31.84 -15.05 21.71
N GLY A 74 31.66 -16.29 21.26
CA GLY A 74 30.78 -16.68 20.15
C GLY A 74 29.33 -16.99 20.54
N THR A 75 28.88 -16.57 21.72
CA THR A 75 27.49 -16.81 22.14
C THR A 75 26.51 -16.09 21.22
N PRO A 76 25.52 -16.80 20.66
CA PRO A 76 24.52 -16.18 19.79
C PRO A 76 23.78 -15.06 20.55
N GLN A 77 24.01 -13.82 20.19
CA GLN A 77 23.25 -12.71 20.76
C GLN A 77 21.86 -12.67 20.12
N LYS A 78 20.85 -12.99 20.90
CA LYS A 78 19.47 -12.76 20.53
C LYS A 78 19.18 -11.26 20.61
N ARG A 79 19.01 -10.60 19.47
CA ARG A 79 18.53 -9.22 19.39
C ARG A 79 17.07 -9.23 18.94
N LYS A 80 16.21 -8.52 19.68
CA LYS A 80 14.88 -8.20 19.18
C LYS A 80 15.01 -7.10 18.14
N SER A 81 14.57 -7.37 16.93
CA SER A 81 14.42 -6.38 15.86
C SER A 81 12.95 -6.04 15.76
N SER A 82 12.62 -4.75 15.60
CA SER A 82 11.26 -4.29 15.38
C SER A 82 11.17 -3.68 13.99
N ALA A 83 10.15 -4.08 13.23
CA ALA A 83 9.75 -3.37 12.03
C ALA A 83 8.49 -2.54 12.34
N LEU A 84 8.36 -1.42 11.63
CA LEU A 84 7.26 -0.48 11.80
C LEU A 84 6.61 -0.22 10.45
N GLY A 85 5.28 -0.16 10.45
CA GLY A 85 4.49 0.18 9.29
C GLY A 85 3.13 0.73 9.70
N SER A 86 2.27 0.90 8.73
CA SER A 86 0.89 1.35 8.91
C SER A 86 -0.10 0.29 8.45
N GLY A 87 -1.34 0.47 8.86
CA GLY A 87 -2.49 -0.29 8.40
C GLY A 87 -3.76 0.51 8.54
N PHE A 88 -4.87 -0.06 8.14
CA PHE A 88 -6.18 0.57 8.32
C PHE A 88 -7.26 -0.46 8.62
N ILE A 89 -8.24 -0.04 9.40
CA ILE A 89 -9.32 -0.88 9.91
C ILE A 89 -10.50 -0.83 8.95
N ILE A 90 -10.98 -2.00 8.50
CA ILE A 90 -12.09 -2.13 7.56
C ILE A 90 -13.37 -2.69 8.19
N ASP A 91 -13.27 -3.25 9.39
CA ASP A 91 -14.42 -3.79 10.14
C ASP A 91 -14.36 -3.36 11.61
N LYS A 92 -15.52 -3.07 12.20
CA LYS A 92 -15.64 -2.60 13.59
C LYS A 92 -15.11 -3.58 14.64
N LYS A 93 -14.94 -4.86 14.28
CA LYS A 93 -14.34 -5.88 15.14
C LYS A 93 -12.81 -5.90 15.05
N GLY A 94 -12.20 -4.96 14.32
CA GLY A 94 -10.75 -4.82 14.23
C GLY A 94 -10.07 -5.67 13.17
N ILE A 95 -10.70 -5.84 12.01
CA ILE A 95 -10.01 -6.37 10.82
C ILE A 95 -9.13 -5.25 10.25
N VAL A 96 -7.83 -5.51 10.14
CA VAL A 96 -6.82 -4.56 9.68
C VAL A 96 -6.16 -5.05 8.42
N ILE A 97 -6.02 -4.16 7.45
CA ILE A 97 -5.30 -4.38 6.20
C ILE A 97 -3.93 -3.69 6.27
N THR A 98 -2.92 -4.36 5.77
CA THR A 98 -1.55 -3.84 5.65
C THR A 98 -0.80 -4.55 4.52
N ASN A 99 0.48 -4.22 4.33
CA ASN A 99 1.35 -4.96 3.44
C ASN A 99 1.91 -6.23 4.11
N ASN A 100 2.13 -7.27 3.31
CA ASN A 100 2.76 -8.50 3.79
C ASN A 100 4.20 -8.24 4.29
N HIS A 101 4.98 -7.41 3.59
CA HIS A 101 6.36 -7.12 3.99
C HIS A 101 6.46 -6.44 5.37
N VAL A 102 5.42 -5.71 5.83
CA VAL A 102 5.38 -5.07 7.15
C VAL A 102 5.39 -6.10 8.28
N ILE A 103 4.77 -7.27 8.05
CA ILE A 103 4.61 -8.31 9.07
C ILE A 103 5.42 -9.57 8.80
N GLN A 104 6.17 -9.60 7.71
CA GLN A 104 6.93 -10.78 7.30
C GLN A 104 7.94 -11.19 8.36
N GLY A 105 7.88 -12.46 8.78
CA GLY A 105 8.78 -13.02 9.80
C GLY A 105 8.51 -12.53 11.23
N ALA A 106 7.41 -11.84 11.48
CA ALA A 106 7.04 -11.39 12.82
C ALA A 106 6.67 -12.55 13.74
N GLU A 107 7.23 -12.57 14.96
CA GLU A 107 6.84 -13.46 16.05
C GLU A 107 5.61 -12.92 16.79
N ASP A 108 5.62 -11.60 17.06
CA ASP A 108 4.49 -10.88 17.64
C ASP A 108 4.15 -9.65 16.80
N ILE A 109 2.87 -9.35 16.71
CA ILE A 109 2.32 -8.19 16.02
C ILE A 109 1.50 -7.38 16.99
N PHE A 110 1.81 -6.10 17.09
CA PHE A 110 1.08 -5.14 17.89
C PHE A 110 0.52 -4.03 17.00
N ILE A 111 -0.70 -3.62 17.30
CA ILE A 111 -1.40 -2.54 16.61
C ILE A 111 -1.66 -1.43 17.60
N ARG A 112 -1.15 -0.23 17.30
CA ARG A 112 -1.42 0.98 18.07
C ARG A 112 -2.38 1.87 17.32
N THR A 113 -3.48 2.20 17.95
CA THR A 113 -4.50 3.12 17.41
C THR A 113 -4.10 4.58 17.63
N ASN A 114 -4.82 5.50 17.03
CA ASN A 114 -4.58 6.95 17.17
C ASN A 114 -4.78 7.46 18.63
N GLY A 115 -5.46 6.70 19.49
CA GLY A 115 -5.63 6.99 20.92
C GLY A 115 -4.56 6.36 21.83
N ASP A 116 -3.39 6.01 21.31
CA ASP A 116 -2.24 5.40 22.01
C ASP A 116 -2.52 4.04 22.68
N LYS A 117 -3.68 3.46 22.47
CA LYS A 117 -3.95 2.08 22.89
C LYS A 117 -3.23 1.09 21.98
N GLU A 118 -2.54 0.14 22.61
CA GLU A 118 -1.85 -0.94 21.94
C GLU A 118 -2.58 -2.26 22.15
N TYR A 119 -2.71 -3.04 21.07
CA TYR A 119 -3.40 -4.31 21.05
C TYR A 119 -2.54 -5.37 20.39
N LYS A 120 -2.59 -6.59 20.88
CA LYS A 120 -2.03 -7.74 20.18
C LYS A 120 -2.92 -8.09 18.99
N ALA A 121 -2.30 -8.48 17.86
CA ALA A 121 -3.01 -8.92 16.67
C ALA A 121 -2.54 -10.30 16.23
N LYS A 122 -3.41 -11.01 15.50
CA LYS A 122 -3.10 -12.26 14.84
C LYS A 122 -3.25 -12.10 13.32
N ILE A 123 -2.48 -12.86 12.58
CA ILE A 123 -2.59 -12.96 11.12
C ILE A 123 -3.82 -13.80 10.80
N LEU A 124 -4.72 -13.28 9.96
CA LEU A 124 -5.81 -14.06 9.34
C LEU A 124 -5.37 -14.68 8.02
N GLY A 125 -4.55 -13.97 7.25
CA GLY A 125 -3.99 -14.46 6.01
C GLY A 125 -2.99 -13.48 5.41
N THR A 126 -2.11 -13.99 4.55
CA THR A 126 -1.10 -13.21 3.83
C THR A 126 -0.99 -13.64 2.39
N ASP A 127 -0.66 -12.69 1.51
CA ASP A 127 -0.31 -12.96 0.13
C ASP A 127 0.98 -12.22 -0.24
N PRO A 128 2.13 -12.92 -0.21
CA PRO A 128 3.42 -12.34 -0.60
C PRO A 128 3.49 -11.89 -2.07
N LEU A 129 2.69 -12.48 -2.96
CA LEU A 129 2.74 -12.17 -4.39
C LEU A 129 2.07 -10.85 -4.76
N SER A 130 1.10 -10.39 -3.97
CA SER A 130 0.46 -9.08 -4.09
C SER A 130 0.83 -8.13 -2.96
N ASP A 131 1.68 -8.57 -2.03
CA ASP A 131 2.13 -7.82 -0.86
C ASP A 131 0.98 -7.32 0.03
N VAL A 132 -0.05 -8.17 0.25
CA VAL A 132 -1.22 -7.85 1.08
C VAL A 132 -1.28 -8.79 2.28
N ALA A 133 -1.64 -8.27 3.44
CA ALA A 133 -1.89 -9.03 4.66
C ALA A 133 -3.17 -8.56 5.35
N VAL A 134 -3.86 -9.49 6.00
CA VAL A 134 -5.06 -9.27 6.80
C VAL A 134 -4.79 -9.72 8.24
N LEU A 135 -5.03 -8.80 9.16
CA LEU A 135 -4.84 -9.02 10.59
C LEU A 135 -6.17 -8.88 11.33
N GLN A 136 -6.24 -9.52 12.51
CA GLN A 136 -7.33 -9.35 13.47
C GLN A 136 -6.76 -8.82 14.79
N ILE A 137 -7.24 -7.68 15.24
CA ILE A 137 -6.99 -7.18 16.61
C ILE A 137 -7.68 -8.11 17.61
N ILE A 138 -6.97 -8.49 18.66
CA ILE A 138 -7.47 -9.38 19.72
C ILE A 138 -8.03 -8.51 20.84
N THR A 139 -9.33 -8.17 20.76
CA THR A 139 -10.04 -7.36 21.76
C THR A 139 -11.55 -7.41 21.53
N ASP A 140 -12.34 -6.99 22.52
CA ASP A 140 -13.79 -6.74 22.43
C ASP A 140 -14.12 -5.28 22.11
N ASP A 141 -13.11 -4.40 22.05
CA ASP A 141 -13.29 -3.00 21.67
C ASP A 141 -13.84 -2.87 20.24
N ARG A 142 -14.45 -1.72 19.96
CA ARG A 142 -14.96 -1.37 18.63
C ARG A 142 -14.15 -0.23 18.05
N PHE A 143 -14.02 -0.23 16.73
CA PHE A 143 -13.15 0.68 16.01
C PHE A 143 -13.90 1.48 14.95
N GLU A 144 -13.39 2.68 14.67
CA GLU A 144 -13.75 3.41 13.45
C GLU A 144 -13.16 2.69 12.24
N THR A 145 -13.87 2.77 11.11
CA THR A 145 -13.54 2.00 9.91
C THR A 145 -13.55 2.87 8.68
N VAL A 146 -12.77 2.48 7.68
CA VAL A 146 -12.80 3.06 6.34
C VAL A 146 -13.40 2.09 5.33
N LYS A 147 -13.82 2.62 4.18
CA LYS A 147 -14.40 1.83 3.09
C LYS A 147 -13.50 1.86 1.88
N PHE A 148 -13.47 0.76 1.15
CA PHE A 148 -12.85 0.73 -0.17
C PHE A 148 -13.68 1.51 -1.19
N GLY A 149 -12.99 2.34 -1.97
CA GLY A 149 -13.51 2.95 -3.18
C GLY A 149 -13.17 2.10 -4.41
N ASN A 150 -13.64 2.52 -5.56
CA ASN A 150 -13.33 1.89 -6.83
C ASN A 150 -12.09 2.53 -7.47
N SER A 151 -10.95 1.83 -7.40
CA SER A 151 -9.69 2.30 -7.98
C SER A 151 -9.72 2.46 -9.50
N ASP A 152 -10.63 1.75 -10.21
CA ASP A 152 -10.71 1.85 -11.67
C ASP A 152 -11.28 3.19 -12.13
N THR A 153 -12.00 3.89 -11.25
CA THR A 153 -12.53 5.24 -11.52
C THR A 153 -11.54 6.35 -11.22
N ALA A 154 -10.41 6.05 -10.54
CA ALA A 154 -9.37 7.04 -10.26
C ALA A 154 -8.67 7.46 -11.57
N ARG A 155 -8.60 8.76 -11.84
CA ARG A 155 -8.01 9.33 -13.05
C ARG A 155 -6.67 9.97 -12.73
N ILE A 156 -5.79 10.01 -13.69
CA ILE A 156 -4.55 10.79 -13.59
C ILE A 156 -4.95 12.27 -13.37
N GLY A 157 -4.37 12.89 -12.34
CA GLY A 157 -4.67 14.25 -11.90
C GLY A 157 -5.68 14.33 -10.74
N ASP A 158 -6.39 13.26 -10.38
CA ASP A 158 -7.28 13.27 -9.22
C ASP A 158 -6.46 13.39 -7.92
N TRP A 159 -6.93 14.21 -6.98
CA TRP A 159 -6.32 14.35 -5.67
C TRP A 159 -6.41 13.07 -4.84
N VAL A 160 -5.33 12.75 -4.15
CA VAL A 160 -5.26 11.63 -3.20
C VAL A 160 -4.51 12.05 -1.94
N ILE A 161 -4.85 11.38 -0.83
CA ILE A 161 -4.23 11.59 0.47
C ILE A 161 -3.69 10.24 0.95
N ALA A 162 -2.40 10.17 1.23
CA ALA A 162 -1.79 9.03 1.90
C ALA A 162 -1.72 9.32 3.40
N ILE A 163 -2.30 8.44 4.21
CA ILE A 163 -2.25 8.52 5.67
C ILE A 163 -1.48 7.31 6.18
N GLY A 164 -0.55 7.57 7.10
CA GLY A 164 0.17 6.56 7.85
C GLY A 164 0.27 6.94 9.30
N ASN A 165 0.69 6.01 10.14
CA ASN A 165 0.97 6.28 11.56
C ASN A 165 2.37 5.74 11.91
N PRO A 166 3.44 6.31 11.30
CA PRO A 166 4.80 5.91 11.62
C PRO A 166 5.07 6.19 13.10
N PHE A 167 5.65 5.23 13.79
CA PHE A 167 6.06 5.35 15.20
C PHE A 167 4.92 5.51 16.22
N GLY A 168 3.63 5.48 15.80
CA GLY A 168 2.50 5.69 16.70
C GLY A 168 2.40 7.11 17.26
N LEU A 169 2.96 8.11 16.56
CA LEU A 169 3.02 9.51 17.02
C LEU A 169 1.81 10.36 16.60
N GLY A 170 0.66 9.74 16.32
CA GLY A 170 -0.58 10.47 16.02
C GLY A 170 -0.87 10.63 14.53
N GLY A 171 -0.17 9.91 13.67
CA GLY A 171 -0.41 9.88 12.23
C GLY A 171 0.35 10.92 11.42
N THR A 172 0.60 10.59 10.17
CA THR A 172 1.24 11.48 9.18
C THR A 172 0.39 11.50 7.92
N VAL A 173 0.15 12.67 7.39
CA VAL A 173 -0.67 12.89 6.20
C VAL A 173 0.17 13.54 5.11
N THR A 174 0.11 12.96 3.92
CA THR A 174 0.69 13.55 2.72
C THR A 174 -0.37 13.61 1.64
N ALA A 175 -0.38 14.66 0.82
CA ALA A 175 -1.32 14.84 -0.27
C ALA A 175 -0.57 14.96 -1.59
N GLY A 176 -1.20 14.52 -2.64
CA GLY A 176 -0.70 14.56 -4.01
C GLY A 176 -1.80 14.19 -4.99
N ILE A 177 -1.42 13.75 -6.17
CA ILE A 177 -2.34 13.33 -7.22
C ILE A 177 -2.04 11.89 -7.67
N VAL A 178 -2.97 11.28 -8.34
CA VAL A 178 -2.70 10.10 -9.17
C VAL A 178 -1.84 10.55 -10.34
N SER A 179 -0.54 10.21 -10.31
CA SER A 179 0.42 10.60 -11.35
C SER A 179 0.39 9.67 -12.57
N ALA A 180 0.12 8.38 -12.32
CA ALA A 180 -0.04 7.36 -13.37
C ALA A 180 -0.81 6.16 -12.84
N ARG A 181 -1.22 5.26 -13.76
CA ARG A 181 -1.87 3.99 -13.44
C ARG A 181 -1.21 2.86 -14.20
N ASN A 182 -1.51 1.62 -13.78
CA ASN A 182 -1.04 0.40 -14.41
C ASN A 182 0.51 0.36 -14.50
N ARG A 183 1.17 0.79 -13.40
CA ARG A 183 2.62 0.75 -13.31
C ARG A 183 3.11 -0.63 -12.89
N ASN A 184 4.08 -1.13 -13.65
CA ASN A 184 4.88 -2.30 -13.30
C ASN A 184 6.31 -1.83 -13.08
N ILE A 185 6.88 -2.14 -11.92
CA ILE A 185 8.24 -1.71 -11.51
C ILE A 185 9.19 -2.89 -11.28
N GLY A 186 8.72 -4.12 -11.52
CA GLY A 186 9.51 -5.34 -11.48
C GLY A 186 9.86 -5.83 -10.08
N MET A 187 9.14 -5.42 -9.05
CA MET A 187 9.34 -5.85 -7.66
C MET A 187 8.55 -7.11 -7.31
N ALA A 188 7.39 -7.32 -7.91
CA ALA A 188 6.51 -8.45 -7.66
C ALA A 188 5.95 -9.06 -8.95
N ARG A 189 5.35 -10.25 -8.85
CA ARG A 189 4.80 -10.94 -10.02
C ARG A 189 3.46 -10.35 -10.50
N TYR A 190 2.67 -9.79 -9.60
CA TYR A 190 1.36 -9.22 -9.88
C TYR A 190 1.37 -7.73 -9.55
N GLU A 191 1.89 -6.94 -10.46
CA GLU A 191 2.01 -5.50 -10.32
C GLU A 191 1.05 -4.76 -11.24
N ASP A 192 0.26 -3.89 -10.63
CA ASP A 192 -0.63 -2.96 -11.30
C ASP A 192 -0.80 -1.73 -10.40
N PHE A 193 0.29 -0.98 -10.21
CA PHE A 193 0.30 0.08 -9.22
C PHE A 193 -0.35 1.38 -9.72
N ILE A 194 -1.00 2.07 -8.78
CA ILE A 194 -1.26 3.50 -8.87
C ILE A 194 0.04 4.21 -8.47
N GLN A 195 0.53 5.10 -9.34
CA GLN A 195 1.64 6.01 -9.01
C GLN A 195 1.08 7.32 -8.48
N THR A 196 1.67 7.85 -7.42
CA THR A 196 1.33 9.15 -6.82
C THR A 196 2.59 9.95 -6.46
N ASP A 197 2.48 11.27 -6.44
CA ASP A 197 3.49 12.18 -5.91
C ASP A 197 3.25 12.55 -4.44
N ALA A 198 2.14 12.10 -3.84
CA ALA A 198 2.00 12.08 -2.39
C ALA A 198 3.20 11.36 -1.78
N SER A 199 3.87 11.97 -0.82
CA SER A 199 5.11 11.43 -0.27
C SER A 199 4.86 10.10 0.46
N ILE A 200 5.31 8.99 -0.13
CA ILE A 200 5.34 7.66 0.48
C ILE A 200 6.73 7.45 1.08
N ASN A 201 6.78 7.02 2.31
CA ASN A 201 8.02 6.77 3.08
C ASN A 201 7.83 5.52 3.95
N SER A 202 8.92 5.05 4.55
CA SER A 202 8.98 3.82 5.35
C SER A 202 7.97 3.74 6.51
N GLY A 203 7.22 4.75 6.83
CA GLY A 203 6.23 4.73 7.91
C GLY A 203 4.78 4.67 7.46
N ASN A 204 4.48 5.01 6.20
CA ASN A 204 3.12 4.94 5.67
C ASN A 204 2.85 3.74 4.76
N SER A 205 3.86 2.86 4.55
CA SER A 205 3.67 1.56 3.90
C SER A 205 2.64 0.71 4.64
N GLY A 206 1.72 0.09 3.91
CA GLY A 206 0.56 -0.61 4.45
C GLY A 206 -0.62 0.27 4.82
N GLY A 207 -0.43 1.58 4.91
CA GLY A 207 -1.49 2.55 5.14
C GLY A 207 -2.33 2.82 3.88
N PRO A 208 -3.49 3.47 4.03
CA PRO A 208 -4.41 3.74 2.93
C PRO A 208 -4.00 4.95 2.09
N LEU A 209 -4.29 4.87 0.79
CA LEU A 209 -4.38 5.97 -0.14
C LEU A 209 -5.85 6.31 -0.36
N PHE A 210 -6.29 7.49 0.05
CA PHE A 210 -7.69 7.92 -0.03
C PHE A 210 -7.94 8.83 -1.23
N ASN A 211 -9.15 8.75 -1.79
CA ASN A 211 -9.71 9.79 -2.64
C ASN A 211 -10.35 10.92 -1.82
N MET A 212 -10.84 11.96 -2.48
CA MET A 212 -11.50 13.11 -1.84
C MET A 212 -12.87 12.79 -1.21
N LYS A 213 -13.40 11.58 -1.40
CA LYS A 213 -14.61 11.11 -0.73
C LYS A 213 -14.31 10.37 0.58
N GLY A 214 -13.02 10.17 0.91
CA GLY A 214 -12.59 9.39 2.06
C GLY A 214 -12.66 7.87 1.84
N GLU A 215 -12.63 7.44 0.59
CA GLU A 215 -12.62 6.03 0.24
C GLU A 215 -11.19 5.58 -0.09
N VAL A 216 -10.80 4.39 0.34
CA VAL A 216 -9.49 3.80 0.05
C VAL A 216 -9.44 3.38 -1.41
N VAL A 217 -8.61 4.02 -2.21
CA VAL A 217 -8.36 3.69 -3.62
C VAL A 217 -7.07 2.91 -3.82
N GLY A 218 -6.22 2.81 -2.78
CA GLY A 218 -5.00 2.01 -2.82
C GLY A 218 -4.41 1.75 -1.45
N ILE A 219 -3.43 0.83 -1.39
CA ILE A 219 -2.59 0.52 -0.23
C ILE A 219 -1.18 1.01 -0.55
N ASN A 220 -0.69 1.98 0.23
CA ASN A 220 0.67 2.51 0.05
C ASN A 220 1.70 1.40 0.25
N THR A 221 2.62 1.21 -0.70
CA THR A 221 3.45 -0.01 -0.70
C THR A 221 4.93 0.28 -0.91
N ALA A 222 5.28 1.00 -1.98
CA ALA A 222 6.66 1.09 -2.43
C ALA A 222 7.04 2.51 -2.85
N ILE A 223 8.36 2.76 -2.83
CA ILE A 223 8.98 3.97 -3.35
C ILE A 223 10.13 3.61 -4.30
N LEU A 224 10.39 4.44 -5.30
CA LEU A 224 11.64 4.42 -6.02
C LEU A 224 12.64 5.33 -5.29
N GLY A 225 13.66 4.73 -4.69
CA GLY A 225 14.73 5.45 -3.98
C GLY A 225 15.09 4.81 -2.64
N GLN A 226 16.40 4.80 -2.33
CA GLN A 226 16.92 4.21 -1.08
C GLN A 226 16.83 5.17 0.12
N SER A 227 16.59 6.47 -0.11
CA SER A 227 16.73 7.52 0.92
C SER A 227 15.42 8.24 1.27
N GLY A 228 14.25 7.72 0.84
CA GLY A 228 12.95 8.36 1.06
C GLY A 228 12.25 8.77 -0.24
N SER A 229 11.10 9.43 -0.11
CA SER A 229 10.27 9.85 -1.25
C SER A 229 10.99 10.91 -2.11
N ILE A 230 11.03 10.64 -3.41
CA ILE A 230 11.50 11.58 -4.44
C ILE A 230 10.33 12.11 -5.29
N GLY A 231 9.10 12.03 -4.78
CA GLY A 231 7.89 12.38 -5.52
C GLY A 231 7.36 11.24 -6.41
N ILE A 232 7.81 10.01 -6.19
CA ILE A 232 7.35 8.81 -6.89
C ILE A 232 7.04 7.74 -5.85
N GLY A 233 5.76 7.60 -5.54
CA GLY A 233 5.22 6.58 -4.66
C GLY A 233 4.27 5.64 -5.42
N PHE A 234 4.09 4.44 -4.90
CA PHE A 234 3.24 3.41 -5.49
C PHE A 234 2.26 2.86 -4.46
N ALA A 235 1.03 2.62 -4.91
CA ALA A 235 -0.01 2.00 -4.11
C ALA A 235 -0.66 0.86 -4.88
N ILE A 236 -0.96 -0.25 -4.19
CA ILE A 236 -1.73 -1.37 -4.72
C ILE A 236 -3.17 -0.89 -4.91
N PRO A 237 -3.77 -0.99 -6.11
CA PRO A 237 -5.14 -0.56 -6.35
C PRO A 237 -6.15 -1.27 -5.46
N SER A 238 -7.15 -0.56 -4.96
CA SER A 238 -8.16 -1.11 -4.06
C SER A 238 -8.93 -2.30 -4.65
N ASN A 239 -9.25 -2.27 -5.94
CA ASN A 239 -9.97 -3.37 -6.60
C ASN A 239 -9.11 -4.65 -6.64
N SER A 240 -7.82 -4.53 -6.96
CA SER A 240 -6.89 -5.67 -6.93
C SER A 240 -6.68 -6.19 -5.51
N ALA A 241 -6.49 -5.29 -4.54
CA ALA A 241 -6.33 -5.65 -3.14
C ALA A 241 -7.58 -6.35 -2.57
N LYS A 242 -8.78 -5.85 -2.90
CA LYS A 242 -10.04 -6.42 -2.41
C LYS A 242 -10.24 -7.87 -2.82
N LEU A 243 -9.90 -8.24 -4.05
CA LEU A 243 -9.98 -9.63 -4.52
C LEU A 243 -9.09 -10.58 -3.69
N VAL A 244 -7.93 -10.09 -3.26
CA VAL A 244 -7.01 -10.83 -2.39
C VAL A 244 -7.54 -10.87 -0.96
N ILE A 245 -7.95 -9.72 -0.41
CA ILE A 245 -8.47 -9.58 0.96
C ILE A 245 -9.66 -10.49 1.19
N ASP A 246 -10.63 -10.53 0.25
CA ASP A 246 -11.81 -11.37 0.34
C ASP A 246 -11.41 -12.87 0.46
N GLN A 247 -10.42 -13.34 -0.31
CA GLN A 247 -9.91 -14.71 -0.21
C GLN A 247 -9.14 -14.96 1.10
N LEU A 248 -8.33 -14.00 1.55
CA LEU A 248 -7.61 -14.13 2.82
C LEU A 248 -8.57 -14.21 4.01
N LEU A 249 -9.68 -13.47 3.97
CA LEU A 249 -10.73 -13.53 5.01
C LEU A 249 -11.48 -14.87 4.99
N GLU A 250 -11.74 -15.43 3.81
CA GLU A 250 -12.53 -16.66 3.66
C GLU A 250 -11.68 -17.92 3.86
N PHE A 251 -10.45 -17.95 3.30
CA PHE A 251 -9.63 -19.16 3.24
C PHE A 251 -8.31 -19.06 4.02
N GLY A 252 -7.91 -17.87 4.47
CA GLY A 252 -6.58 -17.63 5.07
C GLY A 252 -5.44 -17.56 4.05
N GLU A 253 -5.70 -17.89 2.79
CA GLU A 253 -4.73 -17.92 1.69
C GLU A 253 -5.38 -17.51 0.36
N THR A 254 -4.56 -17.12 -0.61
CA THR A 254 -5.04 -16.84 -1.97
C THR A 254 -4.98 -18.08 -2.86
N LYS A 255 -6.09 -18.36 -3.53
CA LYS A 255 -6.20 -19.45 -4.51
C LYS A 255 -6.04 -18.88 -5.91
N ARG A 256 -4.99 -19.31 -6.63
CA ARG A 256 -4.69 -18.89 -7.99
C ARG A 256 -4.71 -20.07 -8.94
N GLY A 257 -5.37 -19.90 -10.08
CA GLY A 257 -5.36 -20.90 -11.14
C GLY A 257 -4.01 -20.89 -11.89
N TRP A 258 -3.60 -22.04 -12.38
CA TRP A 258 -2.46 -22.20 -13.27
C TRP A 258 -2.96 -22.44 -14.69
N LEU A 259 -2.70 -21.49 -15.62
CA LEU A 259 -3.16 -21.61 -17.00
C LEU A 259 -2.28 -22.55 -17.84
N GLY A 260 -1.04 -22.82 -17.41
CA GLY A 260 -0.15 -23.78 -18.09
C GLY A 260 0.40 -23.31 -19.44
N VAL A 261 0.44 -22.01 -19.69
CA VAL A 261 0.92 -21.41 -20.94
C VAL A 261 2.23 -20.66 -20.75
N ARG A 262 3.00 -20.55 -21.84
CA ARG A 262 4.12 -19.60 -21.92
C ARG A 262 3.66 -18.40 -22.73
N ILE A 263 3.95 -17.22 -22.25
CA ILE A 263 3.58 -15.95 -22.88
C ILE A 263 4.85 -15.20 -23.25
N GLN A 264 4.91 -14.67 -24.47
CA GLN A 264 5.93 -13.71 -24.86
C GLN A 264 5.29 -12.48 -25.51
N THR A 265 5.96 -11.34 -25.33
CA THR A 265 5.50 -10.08 -25.93
C THR A 265 5.56 -10.16 -27.45
N VAL A 266 4.51 -9.70 -28.13
CA VAL A 266 4.52 -9.58 -29.59
C VAL A 266 5.48 -8.44 -29.98
N THR A 267 6.66 -8.83 -30.50
CA THR A 267 7.65 -7.92 -31.08
C THR A 267 7.24 -7.47 -32.49
N LYS A 268 7.98 -6.54 -33.08
CA LYS A 268 7.74 -6.12 -34.49
C LYS A 268 7.90 -7.28 -35.46
N GLU A 269 8.94 -8.09 -35.25
CA GLU A 269 9.25 -9.25 -36.08
C GLU A 269 8.12 -10.30 -35.99
N ILE A 270 7.62 -10.60 -34.79
CA ILE A 270 6.47 -11.48 -34.59
C ILE A 270 5.23 -10.92 -35.27
N ALA A 271 4.97 -9.61 -35.12
CA ALA A 271 3.83 -8.98 -35.74
C ALA A 271 3.87 -9.04 -37.28
N GLU A 272 5.05 -8.95 -37.89
CA GLU A 272 5.25 -9.10 -39.34
C GLU A 272 4.98 -10.55 -39.80
N VAL A 273 5.53 -11.52 -39.10
CA VAL A 273 5.34 -12.96 -39.42
C VAL A 273 3.87 -13.33 -39.28
N GLU A 274 3.24 -12.92 -38.18
CA GLU A 274 1.84 -13.22 -37.86
C GLU A 274 0.84 -12.27 -38.55
N LYS A 275 1.33 -11.35 -39.43
CA LYS A 275 0.53 -10.40 -40.21
C LYS A 275 -0.38 -9.54 -39.33
N LEU A 276 0.07 -9.16 -38.12
CA LEU A 276 -0.66 -8.31 -37.21
C LEU A 276 -0.51 -6.84 -37.63
N LYS A 277 -1.58 -6.06 -37.51
CA LYS A 277 -1.57 -4.63 -37.85
C LYS A 277 -0.66 -3.79 -36.92
N LYS A 278 -0.36 -4.28 -35.73
CA LYS A 278 0.48 -3.61 -34.73
C LYS A 278 1.25 -4.64 -33.89
N ALA A 279 2.49 -4.33 -33.50
CA ALA A 279 3.28 -5.08 -32.56
C ALA A 279 2.72 -4.85 -31.13
N ARG A 280 1.65 -5.59 -30.79
CA ARG A 280 0.93 -5.43 -29.53
C ARG A 280 0.26 -6.73 -29.12
N GLY A 281 0.31 -7.04 -27.81
CA GLY A 281 -0.31 -8.23 -27.25
C GLY A 281 0.69 -9.25 -26.77
N ALA A 282 0.19 -10.44 -26.49
CA ALA A 282 0.98 -11.59 -26.07
C ALA A 282 0.75 -12.75 -27.04
N LEU A 283 1.84 -13.42 -27.40
CA LEU A 283 1.81 -14.70 -28.08
C LEU A 283 1.77 -15.80 -27.01
N VAL A 284 0.86 -16.76 -27.14
CA VAL A 284 0.64 -17.89 -26.22
C VAL A 284 1.11 -19.17 -26.88
#